data_3e7c01b8c38181bf5e0c7c5871cab846
#
_entry.id   3e7c01b8c38181bf5e0c7c5871cab846
#
_cell.length_a   1.000
_cell.length_b   1.000
_cell.length_c   1.000
_cell.angle_alpha   90.00
_cell.angle_beta   90.00
_cell.angle_gamma   90.00
#
_symmetry.space_group_name_H-M   'P 1'
#
loop_
_entity.id
_entity.type
_entity.pdbx_description
1 polymer ?
#
loop_
_entity_poly.entity_id
_entity_poly.type
_entity_poly.pdbx_seq_one_letter_code
_entity_poly.pdbx_strand_id
1 'polypeptide(L)'
;MNIYESIFIINANLSDEEIAGVIKKMQDVVAKQGGEMLKFEDWGKKKLAYEIKKQKRGHYAFFQFKAAPTAISELERTYKLTDSVIKFLTVKL
;
A
#
# COMPACT_ATOMS: atom_id res chain seq x y z
N MET A 1 4.92 13.21 15.60
CA MET A 1 4.61 12.26 14.53
C MET A 1 4.60 10.84 15.07
N ASN A 2 3.81 10.00 14.47
CA ASN A 2 3.69 8.59 14.85
C ASN A 2 4.34 7.70 13.82
N ILE A 3 4.66 6.47 14.22
CA ILE A 3 5.16 5.44 13.30
C ILE A 3 4.01 4.51 12.95
N TYR A 4 3.85 4.25 11.67
CA TYR A 4 2.79 3.38 11.14
C TYR A 4 3.39 2.29 10.27
N GLU A 5 2.67 1.18 10.20
CA GLU A 5 2.94 0.13 9.21
C GLU A 5 1.70 -0.01 8.33
N SER A 6 1.91 -0.09 7.05
CA SER A 6 0.84 -0.28 6.07
C SER A 6 1.18 -1.43 5.14
N ILE A 7 0.26 -2.38 5.03
CA ILE A 7 0.34 -3.48 4.07
C ILE A 7 -0.79 -3.27 3.08
N PHE A 8 -0.47 -3.34 1.79
CA PHE A 8 -1.51 -3.27 0.77
C PHE A 8 -1.28 -4.33 -0.30
N ILE A 9 -2.37 -4.79 -0.87
CA ILE A 9 -2.37 -5.86 -1.86
C ILE A 9 -2.82 -5.28 -3.18
N ILE A 10 -2.00 -5.46 -4.20
CA ILE A 10 -2.24 -4.95 -5.55
C ILE A 10 -2.66 -6.12 -6.44
N ASN A 11 -3.55 -5.85 -7.40
CA ASN A 11 -3.97 -6.84 -8.39
C ASN A 11 -2.74 -7.46 -9.08
N ALA A 12 -2.57 -8.77 -8.92
CA ALA A 12 -1.42 -9.50 -9.44
C ALA A 12 -1.42 -9.65 -10.97
N ASN A 13 -2.53 -9.33 -11.64
CA ASN A 13 -2.63 -9.40 -13.11
C ASN A 13 -2.01 -8.18 -13.81
N LEU A 14 -1.60 -7.17 -13.05
CA LEU A 14 -0.91 -6.02 -13.62
C LEU A 14 0.52 -6.36 -14.00
N SER A 15 1.09 -5.61 -14.94
CA SER A 15 2.50 -5.73 -15.28
C SER A 15 3.36 -5.25 -14.12
N ASP A 16 4.63 -5.65 -14.11
CA ASP A 16 5.58 -5.22 -13.08
C ASP A 16 5.71 -3.69 -13.06
N GLU A 17 5.66 -3.05 -14.22
CA GLU A 17 5.73 -1.58 -14.32
C GLU A 17 4.51 -0.92 -13.68
N GLU A 18 3.33 -1.47 -13.92
CA GLU A 18 2.10 -0.96 -13.32
C GLU A 18 2.09 -1.13 -11.81
N ILE A 19 2.57 -2.26 -11.32
CA ILE A 19 2.70 -2.52 -9.87
C ILE A 19 3.69 -1.53 -9.25
N ALA A 20 4.84 -1.33 -9.88
CA ALA A 20 5.82 -0.35 -9.40
C ALA A 20 5.24 1.07 -9.37
N GLY A 21 4.43 1.42 -10.37
CA GLY A 21 3.75 2.71 -10.41
C GLY A 21 2.76 2.91 -9.26
N VAL A 22 2.01 1.88 -8.91
CA VAL A 22 1.09 1.93 -7.77
C VAL A 22 1.87 2.13 -6.46
N ILE A 23 2.95 1.37 -6.28
CA ILE A 23 3.80 1.49 -5.08
C ILE A 23 4.36 2.91 -4.98
N LYS A 24 4.90 3.44 -6.07
CA LYS A 24 5.45 4.80 -6.09
C LYS A 24 4.38 5.85 -5.76
N LYS A 25 3.18 5.69 -6.30
CA LYS A 25 2.06 6.58 -6.02
C LYS A 25 1.77 6.65 -4.52
N MET A 26 1.80 5.51 -3.83
CA MET A 26 1.55 5.46 -2.40
C MET A 26 2.71 6.06 -1.60
N GLN A 27 3.95 5.84 -2.02
CA GLN A 27 5.12 6.48 -1.42
C GLN A 27 5.04 8.01 -1.55
N ASP A 28 4.62 8.49 -2.72
CA ASP A 28 4.46 9.93 -2.97
C ASP A 28 3.40 10.56 -2.08
N VAL A 29 2.32 9.85 -1.79
CA VAL A 29 1.28 10.35 -0.87
C VAL A 29 1.89 10.57 0.51
N VAL A 30 2.65 9.62 1.03
CA VAL A 30 3.32 9.75 2.33
C VAL A 30 4.28 10.96 2.32
N ALA A 31 5.08 11.09 1.27
CA ALA A 31 6.05 12.19 1.14
C ALA A 31 5.35 13.55 1.08
N LYS A 32 4.27 13.66 0.30
CA LYS A 32 3.52 14.91 0.17
C LYS A 32 2.87 15.36 1.46
N GLN A 33 2.55 14.44 2.35
CA GLN A 33 1.98 14.73 3.65
C GLN A 33 3.06 15.01 4.71
N GLY A 34 4.31 15.19 4.30
CA GLY A 34 5.41 15.45 5.20
C GLY A 34 5.90 14.23 5.96
N GLY A 35 5.52 13.05 5.52
CA GLY A 35 5.96 11.81 6.14
C GLY A 35 7.34 11.37 5.67
N GLU A 36 7.94 10.46 6.43
CA GLU A 36 9.25 9.88 6.13
C GLU A 36 9.12 8.37 6.03
N MET A 37 9.52 7.81 4.89
CA MET A 37 9.54 6.36 4.70
C MET A 37 10.73 5.78 5.45
N LEU A 38 10.48 4.90 6.41
CA LEU A 38 11.52 4.25 7.20
C LEU A 38 11.93 2.90 6.62
N LYS A 39 10.96 2.17 6.06
CA LYS A 39 11.21 0.85 5.50
C LYS A 39 10.21 0.56 4.41
N PHE A 40 10.67 -0.04 3.33
CA PHE A 40 9.82 -0.55 2.26
C PHE A 40 10.23 -1.99 1.96
N GLU A 41 9.23 -2.88 1.88
CA GLU A 41 9.46 -4.26 1.46
C GLU A 41 8.45 -4.63 0.38
N ASP A 42 8.95 -5.21 -0.70
CA ASP A 42 8.11 -5.79 -1.74
C ASP A 42 8.06 -7.29 -1.47
N TRP A 43 6.90 -7.77 -1.02
CA TRP A 43 6.74 -9.19 -0.68
C TRP A 43 6.38 -10.04 -1.89
N GLY A 44 6.12 -9.41 -3.03
CA GLY A 44 5.84 -10.12 -4.27
C GLY A 44 4.44 -10.71 -4.34
N LYS A 45 4.24 -11.52 -5.37
CA LYS A 45 2.95 -12.17 -5.62
C LYS A 45 2.76 -13.35 -4.70
N LYS A 46 1.61 -13.41 -4.03
CA LYS A 46 1.25 -14.47 -3.10
C LYS A 46 -0.19 -14.90 -3.31
N LYS A 47 -0.47 -16.17 -3.01
CA LYS A 47 -1.83 -16.68 -3.00
C LYS A 47 -2.59 -16.07 -1.83
N LEU A 48 -3.78 -15.56 -2.10
CA LEU A 48 -4.67 -15.04 -1.06
C LEU A 48 -5.29 -16.19 -0.28
N ALA A 49 -5.52 -15.97 1.03
CA ALA A 49 -6.18 -16.96 1.88
C ALA A 49 -7.61 -17.22 1.43
N TYR A 50 -8.24 -16.20 0.85
CA TYR A 50 -9.56 -16.28 0.24
C TYR A 50 -9.63 -15.31 -0.93
N GLU A 51 -10.55 -15.55 -1.85
CA GLU A 51 -10.69 -14.70 -3.04
C GLU A 51 -11.17 -13.31 -2.65
N ILE A 52 -10.50 -12.27 -3.17
CA ILE A 52 -10.87 -10.87 -2.96
C ILE A 52 -11.09 -10.23 -4.33
N LYS A 53 -12.25 -9.60 -4.55
CA LYS A 53 -12.60 -8.96 -5.82
C LYS A 53 -12.33 -9.87 -7.01
N LYS A 54 -12.67 -11.16 -6.87
CA LYS A 54 -12.45 -12.20 -7.89
C LYS A 54 -10.98 -12.48 -8.20
N GLN A 55 -10.06 -12.06 -7.31
CA GLN A 55 -8.64 -12.32 -7.45
C GLN A 55 -8.22 -13.41 -6.47
N LYS A 56 -7.46 -14.40 -6.96
CA LYS A 56 -6.93 -15.50 -6.14
C LYS A 56 -5.52 -15.23 -5.65
N ARG A 57 -4.82 -14.27 -6.27
CA ARG A 57 -3.45 -13.86 -5.93
C ARG A 57 -3.38 -12.36 -5.82
N GLY A 58 -2.42 -11.88 -5.08
CA GLY A 58 -2.15 -10.46 -4.95
C GLY A 58 -0.67 -10.19 -4.82
N HIS A 59 -0.25 -8.99 -5.19
CA HIS A 59 1.11 -8.52 -4.99
C HIS A 59 1.14 -7.71 -3.70
N TYR A 60 1.90 -8.19 -2.71
CA TYR A 60 1.96 -7.60 -1.37
C TYR A 60 3.09 -6.58 -1.27
N ALA A 61 2.79 -5.43 -0.72
CA ALA A 61 3.77 -4.40 -0.42
C ALA A 61 3.63 -3.94 1.03
N PHE A 62 4.75 -3.65 1.66
CA PHE A 62 4.82 -3.25 3.06
C PHE A 62 5.58 -1.94 3.20
N PHE A 63 4.99 -0.98 3.94
CA PHE A 63 5.62 0.29 4.29
C PHE A 63 5.70 0.42 5.80
N GLN A 64 6.83 0.92 6.29
CA GLN A 64 6.92 1.48 7.64
C GLN A 64 7.34 2.94 7.47
N PHE A 65 6.58 3.85 8.05
CA PHE A 65 6.82 5.27 7.86
C PHE A 65 6.43 6.08 9.09
N LYS A 66 7.01 7.26 9.20
CA LYS A 66 6.74 8.21 10.27
C LYS A 66 5.93 9.36 9.67
N ALA A 67 4.79 9.65 10.27
CA ALA A 67 3.89 10.68 9.72
C ALA A 67 2.89 11.17 10.76
N ALA A 68 2.21 12.26 10.44
CA ALA A 68 1.07 12.75 11.22
C ALA A 68 -0.18 11.93 10.88
N PRO A 69 -1.18 11.87 11.76
CA PRO A 69 -2.42 11.10 11.48
C PRO A 69 -3.14 11.52 10.20
N THR A 70 -3.01 12.78 9.77
CA THR A 70 -3.62 13.25 8.53
C THR A 70 -3.07 12.53 7.29
N ALA A 71 -1.80 12.10 7.34
CA ALA A 71 -1.19 11.34 6.26
C ALA A 71 -1.90 10.00 6.06
N ILE A 72 -2.36 9.37 7.14
CA ILE A 72 -3.05 8.09 7.08
C ILE A 72 -4.39 8.24 6.36
N SER A 73 -5.14 9.30 6.66
CA SER A 73 -6.42 9.56 5.98
C SER A 73 -6.23 9.70 4.47
N GLU A 74 -5.20 10.43 4.05
CA GLU A 74 -4.90 10.60 2.63
C GLU A 74 -4.41 9.30 1.98
N LEU A 75 -3.58 8.53 2.67
CA LEU A 75 -3.09 7.26 2.16
C LEU A 75 -4.25 6.27 1.97
N GLU A 76 -5.12 6.13 2.96
CA GLU A 76 -6.26 5.23 2.88
C GLU A 76 -7.25 5.68 1.82
N ARG A 77 -7.48 6.99 1.69
CA ARG A 77 -8.31 7.53 0.63
C ARG A 77 -7.75 7.17 -0.75
N THR A 78 -6.44 7.29 -0.91
CA THR A 78 -5.77 6.95 -2.17
C THR A 78 -5.87 5.46 -2.47
N TYR A 79 -5.72 4.59 -1.45
CA TYR A 79 -5.95 3.16 -1.63
C TYR A 79 -7.36 2.88 -2.14
N LYS A 80 -8.37 3.51 -1.55
CA LYS A 80 -9.78 3.30 -1.93
C LYS A 80 -10.08 3.78 -3.34
N LEU A 81 -9.41 4.84 -3.79
CA LEU A 81 -9.60 5.40 -5.12
C LEU A 81 -8.78 4.69 -6.20
N THR A 82 -7.87 3.81 -5.82
CA THR A 82 -7.01 3.08 -6.75
C THR A 82 -7.57 1.68 -6.95
N ASP A 83 -8.23 1.44 -8.08
CA ASP A 83 -8.91 0.17 -8.36
C ASP A 83 -7.98 -1.04 -8.29
N SER A 84 -6.70 -0.85 -8.61
CA SER A 84 -5.71 -1.93 -8.56
C SER A 84 -5.32 -2.35 -7.14
N VAL A 85 -5.63 -1.55 -6.13
CA VAL A 85 -5.45 -1.94 -4.72
C VAL A 85 -6.69 -2.69 -4.27
N ILE A 86 -6.54 -3.98 -3.99
CA ILE A 86 -7.68 -4.84 -3.66
C ILE A 86 -7.93 -4.98 -2.16
N LYS A 87 -6.91 -4.71 -1.35
CA LYS A 87 -7.04 -4.71 0.12
C LYS A 87 -5.88 -3.93 0.73
N PHE A 88 -6.10 -3.35 1.89
CA PHE A 88 -5.05 -2.67 2.65
C PHE A 88 -5.33 -2.76 4.16
N LEU A 89 -4.27 -2.62 4.94
CA LEU A 89 -4.34 -2.53 6.39
C LEU A 89 -3.22 -1.61 6.88
N THR A 90 -3.59 -0.60 7.65
CA THR A 90 -2.61 0.33 8.24
C THR A 90 -2.77 0.30 9.76
N VAL A 91 -1.67 0.14 10.48
CA VAL A 91 -1.67 0.10 11.94
C VAL A 91 -0.67 1.10 12.48
N LYS A 92 -1.00 1.67 13.64
CA LYS A 92 -0.10 2.55 14.38
C LYS A 92 0.74 1.71 15.34
N LEU A 93 2.04 1.95 15.33
CA LEU A 93 2.95 1.30 16.27
C LEU A 93 3.02 2.03 17.62
#